data_eb0e7bcad693adf89ab1664e29499e74
#
_entry.id   eb0e7bcad693adf89ab1664e29499e74
#
_cell.length_a   1.000
_cell.length_b   1.000
_cell.length_c   1.000
_cell.angle_alpha   90.00
_cell.angle_beta   90.00
_cell.angle_gamma   90.00
#
_symmetry.space_group_name_H-M   'P 1'
#
loop_
_entity.id
_entity.type
_entity.pdbx_description
1 polymer ?
#
loop_
_entity_poly.entity_id
_entity_poly.type
_entity_poly.pdbx_seq_one_letter_code
_entity_poly.pdbx_strand_id
1 'polypeptide(L)'
;QTARASGMEKFPLPYVLTNCHNSLCAVGGTINEDDHQFALSAAHKYGGIYVPPNMAVIHSYNREMMAGCGRMILGSDSHTRYGALGTMAVGEGGGELAKQLVGRTYDMAMPGVICVYLTGRLNPGVGPHDVALALVGATYANGYVKNKVMEFVGPGVASLSADCRNGIDCMTTETTCWSSIWQTDGVTEEYLAGHGRADAYKELKPADVAYYDGCIELDLSKIECMIALPMHPSYAYPIRELKANAKDLLHEIENRANEQLSGKVKMDLVSKVRADGSIYVDQGIVAGCSGGTYENLCAVADILRGKSCGNGEFKFSAYPDSMPTYLELVKNGV
;
A
#
# COMPACT_ATOMS: atom_id res chain seq x y z
N GLN A 1 7.87 -23.13 8.26
CA GLN A 1 8.08 -24.58 8.18
C GLN A 1 9.46 -24.91 7.63
N THR A 2 9.87 -24.36 6.47
CA THR A 2 11.18 -24.62 5.82
C THR A 2 12.34 -24.29 6.75
N ALA A 3 12.38 -23.12 7.37
CA ALA A 3 13.43 -22.74 8.31
C ALA A 3 13.52 -23.70 9.51
N ARG A 4 12.37 -24.14 10.04
CA ARG A 4 12.33 -25.17 11.09
C ARG A 4 12.96 -26.48 10.64
N ALA A 5 12.61 -26.95 9.45
CA ALA A 5 13.17 -28.17 8.87
C ALA A 5 14.69 -28.06 8.63
N SER A 6 15.19 -26.83 8.44
CA SER A 6 16.62 -26.51 8.27
C SER A 6 17.36 -26.29 9.58
N GLY A 7 16.76 -26.58 10.74
CA GLY A 7 17.42 -26.54 12.03
C GLY A 7 17.32 -25.19 12.78
N MET A 8 16.38 -24.32 12.41
CA MET A 8 16.15 -23.08 13.16
C MET A 8 15.72 -23.37 14.62
N GLU A 9 16.44 -22.82 15.58
CA GLU A 9 16.15 -22.93 17.01
C GLU A 9 15.47 -21.69 17.58
N LYS A 10 15.86 -20.50 17.07
CA LYS A 10 15.30 -19.18 17.42
C LYS A 10 15.28 -18.29 16.20
N PHE A 11 14.44 -17.27 16.21
CA PHE A 11 14.52 -16.20 15.22
C PHE A 11 15.81 -15.40 15.43
N PRO A 12 16.70 -15.31 14.44
CA PRO A 12 17.98 -14.60 14.58
C PRO A 12 17.83 -13.07 14.57
N LEU A 13 16.69 -12.58 14.07
CA LEU A 13 16.32 -11.17 13.93
C LEU A 13 14.90 -10.97 14.47
N PRO A 14 14.50 -9.74 14.81
CA PRO A 14 13.10 -9.44 15.10
C PRO A 14 12.21 -9.94 13.97
N TYR A 15 11.24 -10.76 14.31
CA TYR A 15 10.35 -11.39 13.33
C TYR A 15 8.90 -11.19 13.73
N VAL A 16 8.14 -10.52 12.86
CA VAL A 16 6.72 -10.22 13.07
C VAL A 16 5.88 -11.23 12.32
N LEU A 17 4.95 -11.88 13.01
CA LEU A 17 4.04 -12.87 12.46
C LEU A 17 2.60 -12.42 12.64
N THR A 18 1.85 -12.52 11.55
CA THR A 18 0.38 -12.38 11.55
C THR A 18 -0.19 -13.06 10.32
N ASN A 19 -1.51 -13.33 10.35
CA ASN A 19 -2.29 -13.63 9.15
C ASN A 19 -2.80 -12.30 8.56
N CYS A 20 -1.93 -11.64 7.81
CA CYS A 20 -1.96 -10.23 7.47
C CYS A 20 -3.29 -9.69 6.94
N HIS A 21 -3.84 -10.34 5.92
CA HIS A 21 -4.99 -9.81 5.17
C HIS A 21 -6.32 -10.38 5.65
N ASN A 22 -6.30 -11.34 6.54
CA ASN A 22 -7.45 -12.03 7.09
C ASN A 22 -7.47 -11.96 8.61
N SER A 23 -7.86 -10.81 9.13
CA SER A 23 -8.08 -10.65 10.57
C SER A 23 -9.41 -11.20 11.04
N LEU A 24 -10.29 -11.61 10.12
CA LEU A 24 -11.66 -12.01 10.40
C LEU A 24 -11.72 -13.50 10.81
N CYS A 25 -11.28 -13.81 12.02
CA CYS A 25 -11.38 -15.17 12.58
C CYS A 25 -12.83 -15.66 12.67
N ALA A 26 -13.80 -14.75 12.80
CA ALA A 26 -15.22 -15.12 13.00
C ALA A 26 -15.95 -15.55 11.72
N VAL A 27 -15.42 -15.28 10.54
CA VAL A 27 -16.14 -15.47 9.26
C VAL A 27 -15.41 -16.40 8.29
N GLY A 28 -14.11 -16.59 8.48
CA GLY A 28 -13.26 -17.28 7.52
C GLY A 28 -13.15 -18.81 7.70
N GLY A 29 -13.84 -19.37 8.65
CA GLY A 29 -13.68 -20.78 9.01
C GLY A 29 -12.34 -21.07 9.69
N THR A 30 -12.05 -22.36 9.87
CA THR A 30 -10.92 -22.84 10.69
C THR A 30 -9.55 -22.51 10.13
N ILE A 31 -9.42 -22.25 8.85
CA ILE A 31 -8.12 -22.03 8.20
C ILE A 31 -7.42 -20.77 8.71
N ASN A 32 -8.17 -19.67 8.86
CA ASN A 32 -7.61 -18.42 9.40
C ASN A 32 -7.27 -18.53 10.88
N GLU A 33 -8.07 -19.27 11.61
CA GLU A 33 -7.85 -19.53 13.03
C GLU A 33 -6.60 -20.40 13.24
N ASP A 34 -6.42 -21.44 12.42
CA ASP A 34 -5.21 -22.27 12.42
C ASP A 34 -3.94 -21.45 12.11
N ASP A 35 -4.01 -20.53 11.15
CA ASP A 35 -2.89 -19.64 10.82
C ASP A 35 -2.52 -18.73 12.01
N HIS A 36 -3.52 -18.19 12.71
CA HIS A 36 -3.28 -17.38 13.92
C HIS A 36 -2.70 -18.21 15.06
N GLN A 37 -3.21 -19.42 15.30
CA GLN A 37 -2.68 -20.33 16.31
C GLN A 37 -1.26 -20.77 15.98
N PHE A 38 -0.98 -21.04 14.70
CA PHE A 38 0.39 -21.34 14.25
C PHE A 38 1.33 -20.17 14.51
N ALA A 39 0.93 -18.94 14.11
CA ALA A 39 1.77 -17.74 14.28
C ALA A 39 2.05 -17.46 15.76
N LEU A 40 1.02 -17.56 16.64
CA LEU A 40 1.18 -17.39 18.09
C LEU A 40 2.15 -18.43 18.65
N SER A 41 1.94 -19.71 18.35
CA SER A 41 2.79 -20.80 18.86
C SER A 41 4.23 -20.69 18.35
N ALA A 42 4.42 -20.28 17.09
CA ALA A 42 5.74 -20.05 16.50
C ALA A 42 6.45 -18.86 17.17
N ALA A 43 5.75 -17.75 17.41
CA ALA A 43 6.29 -16.60 18.11
C ALA A 43 6.77 -16.96 19.51
N HIS A 44 5.96 -17.69 20.27
CA HIS A 44 6.34 -18.18 21.61
C HIS A 44 7.55 -19.11 21.56
N LYS A 45 7.56 -20.05 20.62
CA LYS A 45 8.63 -21.04 20.54
C LYS A 45 9.97 -20.46 20.10
N TYR A 46 9.95 -19.53 19.15
CA TYR A 46 11.15 -19.04 18.49
C TYR A 46 11.54 -17.60 18.87
N GLY A 47 10.74 -16.94 19.74
CA GLY A 47 11.03 -15.59 20.25
C GLY A 47 10.60 -14.47 19.28
N GLY A 48 9.52 -14.67 18.50
CA GLY A 48 8.97 -13.66 17.59
C GLY A 48 7.94 -12.74 18.21
N ILE A 49 7.43 -11.84 17.42
CA ILE A 49 6.32 -10.93 17.74
C ILE A 49 5.07 -11.45 17.03
N TYR A 50 4.04 -11.75 17.77
CA TYR A 50 2.74 -12.12 17.21
C TYR A 50 1.79 -10.93 17.23
N VAL A 51 1.22 -10.60 16.06
CA VAL A 51 0.18 -9.58 15.93
C VAL A 51 -1.17 -10.29 15.80
N PRO A 52 -2.04 -10.20 16.80
CA PRO A 52 -3.34 -10.88 16.79
C PRO A 52 -4.31 -10.25 15.78
N PRO A 53 -5.42 -10.96 15.45
CA PRO A 53 -6.47 -10.41 14.61
C PRO A 53 -7.04 -9.11 15.21
N ASN A 54 -7.49 -8.21 14.35
CA ASN A 54 -8.06 -6.90 14.69
C ASN A 54 -7.11 -5.91 15.39
N MET A 55 -5.81 -6.23 15.49
CA MET A 55 -4.83 -5.30 16.03
C MET A 55 -4.31 -4.33 14.96
N ALA A 56 -3.84 -4.86 13.86
CA ALA A 56 -3.39 -4.07 12.71
C ALA A 56 -3.19 -4.97 11.48
N VAL A 57 -3.31 -4.38 10.29
CA VAL A 57 -2.70 -4.93 9.08
C VAL A 57 -1.18 -4.93 9.28
N ILE A 58 -0.48 -5.97 8.80
CA ILE A 58 0.98 -6.11 9.03
C ILE A 58 1.77 -4.88 8.63
N HIS A 59 1.39 -4.23 7.52
CA HIS A 59 2.10 -3.05 7.03
C HIS A 59 1.92 -1.86 7.96
N SER A 60 0.72 -1.64 8.49
CA SER A 60 0.46 -0.59 9.46
C SER A 60 1.17 -0.87 10.78
N TYR A 61 1.14 -2.12 11.26
CA TYR A 61 1.91 -2.51 12.44
C TYR A 61 3.41 -2.23 12.25
N ASN A 62 3.97 -2.62 11.10
CA ASN A 62 5.39 -2.40 10.84
C ASN A 62 5.75 -0.92 10.71
N ARG A 63 4.89 -0.09 10.11
CA ARG A 63 5.08 1.37 10.07
C ARG A 63 5.09 1.96 11.47
N GLU A 64 4.11 1.60 12.27
CA GLU A 64 3.94 2.12 13.62
C GLU A 64 5.04 1.64 14.59
N MET A 65 5.45 0.36 14.49
CA MET A 65 6.28 -0.30 15.52
C MET A 65 7.70 -0.66 15.09
N MET A 66 7.98 -0.87 13.80
CA MET A 66 9.24 -1.46 13.35
C MET A 66 10.03 -0.57 12.39
N ALA A 67 9.37 0.17 11.50
CA ALA A 67 10.04 1.03 10.53
C ALA A 67 10.85 2.15 11.21
N GLY A 68 11.91 2.58 10.58
CA GLY A 68 12.76 3.69 11.05
C GLY A 68 13.84 4.02 10.03
N CYS A 69 14.32 5.24 10.07
CA CYS A 69 15.26 5.76 9.08
C CYS A 69 16.56 4.98 9.01
N GLY A 70 16.95 4.54 7.82
CA GLY A 70 18.15 3.76 7.57
C GLY A 70 18.03 2.27 7.92
N ARG A 71 16.83 1.78 8.21
CA ARG A 71 16.58 0.35 8.43
C ARG A 71 16.25 -0.37 7.12
N MET A 72 16.36 -1.70 7.16
CA MET A 72 15.87 -2.58 6.09
C MET A 72 14.90 -3.62 6.68
N ILE A 73 13.78 -3.86 6.01
CA ILE A 73 12.79 -4.87 6.40
C ILE A 73 12.48 -5.74 5.19
N LEU A 74 12.61 -7.06 5.36
CA LEU A 74 12.14 -8.04 4.38
C LEU A 74 10.80 -8.61 4.86
N GLY A 75 9.83 -8.66 3.97
CA GLY A 75 8.51 -9.22 4.21
C GLY A 75 8.13 -10.28 3.19
N SER A 76 7.15 -11.12 3.51
CA SER A 76 6.61 -12.10 2.55
C SER A 76 5.51 -11.54 1.67
N ASP A 77 5.05 -10.34 1.97
CA ASP A 77 3.99 -9.66 1.24
C ASP A 77 4.57 -8.61 0.29
N SER A 78 3.98 -8.50 -0.91
CA SER A 78 4.43 -7.58 -1.96
C SER A 78 4.32 -6.10 -1.56
N HIS A 79 3.38 -5.75 -0.68
CA HIS A 79 3.19 -4.38 -0.17
C HIS A 79 4.10 -4.06 1.04
N THR A 80 5.15 -4.84 1.27
CA THR A 80 6.21 -4.49 2.22
C THR A 80 6.97 -3.28 1.67
N ARG A 81 6.43 -2.08 1.94
CA ARG A 81 6.90 -0.77 1.51
C ARG A 81 6.80 0.20 2.66
N TYR A 82 7.95 0.66 3.17
CA TYR A 82 8.02 1.58 4.31
C TYR A 82 9.04 2.71 4.03
N GLY A 83 9.27 2.98 2.74
CA GLY A 83 10.20 4.01 2.27
C GLY A 83 9.85 5.41 2.75
N ALA A 84 8.54 5.71 2.86
CA ALA A 84 8.05 6.98 3.41
C ALA A 84 8.53 7.28 4.84
N LEU A 85 8.93 6.24 5.58
CA LEU A 85 9.51 6.33 6.92
C LEU A 85 11.03 6.07 6.92
N GLY A 86 11.69 6.24 5.77
CA GLY A 86 13.13 6.05 5.63
C GLY A 86 13.62 4.60 5.77
N THR A 87 12.72 3.61 5.63
CA THR A 87 13.05 2.19 5.72
C THR A 87 13.03 1.55 4.33
N MET A 88 14.14 1.00 3.88
CA MET A 88 14.19 0.17 2.69
C MET A 88 13.42 -1.13 2.96
N ALA A 89 12.23 -1.24 2.42
CA ALA A 89 11.36 -2.39 2.67
C ALA A 89 11.07 -3.14 1.37
N VAL A 90 11.27 -4.46 1.40
CA VAL A 90 11.18 -5.31 0.21
C VAL A 90 10.26 -6.49 0.49
N GLY A 91 9.29 -6.70 -0.41
CA GLY A 91 8.43 -7.87 -0.40
C GLY A 91 9.08 -9.01 -1.17
N GLU A 92 9.49 -10.04 -0.45
CA GLU A 92 10.09 -11.25 -1.00
C GLU A 92 9.25 -12.48 -0.64
N GLY A 93 9.40 -13.53 -1.41
CA GLY A 93 8.69 -14.78 -1.11
C GLY A 93 9.18 -15.46 0.16
N GLY A 94 8.36 -16.35 0.71
CA GLY A 94 8.67 -17.10 1.93
C GLY A 94 9.99 -17.88 1.88
N GLY A 95 10.48 -18.23 0.69
CA GLY A 95 11.78 -18.88 0.48
C GLY A 95 12.96 -18.01 0.92
N GLU A 96 12.94 -16.72 0.55
CA GLU A 96 14.00 -15.78 0.97
C GLU A 96 13.93 -15.51 2.47
N LEU A 97 12.73 -15.34 3.04
CA LEU A 97 12.60 -15.21 4.49
C LEU A 97 13.14 -16.44 5.24
N ALA A 98 12.88 -17.65 4.73
CA ALA A 98 13.39 -18.87 5.33
C ALA A 98 14.94 -18.90 5.35
N LYS A 99 15.61 -18.40 4.31
CA LYS A 99 17.07 -18.24 4.30
C LYS A 99 17.54 -17.30 5.41
N GLN A 100 16.88 -16.15 5.58
CA GLN A 100 17.22 -15.20 6.64
C GLN A 100 17.06 -15.83 8.03
N LEU A 101 16.00 -16.62 8.23
CA LEU A 101 15.70 -17.28 9.50
C LEU A 101 16.73 -18.37 9.88
N VAL A 102 17.56 -18.82 8.95
CA VAL A 102 18.69 -19.73 9.22
C VAL A 102 20.04 -19.03 9.07
N GLY A 103 20.06 -17.70 9.15
CA GLY A 103 21.27 -16.89 9.19
C GLY A 103 22.02 -16.76 7.86
N ARG A 104 21.32 -16.96 6.73
CA ARG A 104 21.89 -16.73 5.40
C ARG A 104 21.75 -15.26 5.00
N THR A 105 22.59 -14.82 4.09
CA THR A 105 22.55 -13.48 3.51
C THR A 105 21.41 -13.35 2.49
N TYR A 106 20.96 -12.13 2.30
CA TYR A 106 20.07 -11.76 1.21
C TYR A 106 20.94 -11.22 0.06
N ASP A 107 21.14 -12.07 -0.94
CA ASP A 107 22.00 -11.75 -2.07
C ASP A 107 21.14 -11.19 -3.22
N MET A 108 21.50 -10.01 -3.70
CA MET A 108 20.76 -9.34 -4.77
C MET A 108 21.74 -8.59 -5.70
N ALA A 109 21.35 -8.43 -6.96
CA ALA A 109 22.03 -7.52 -7.86
C ALA A 109 21.77 -6.07 -7.41
N MET A 110 22.77 -5.20 -7.52
CA MET A 110 22.57 -3.77 -7.25
C MET A 110 21.49 -3.21 -8.17
N PRO A 111 20.35 -2.73 -7.64
CA PRO A 111 19.29 -2.18 -8.47
C PRO A 111 19.67 -0.81 -9.00
N GLY A 112 19.18 -0.45 -10.18
CA GLY A 112 19.18 0.94 -10.60
C GLY A 112 18.26 1.78 -9.73
N VAL A 113 18.51 3.10 -9.67
CA VAL A 113 17.73 4.05 -8.87
C VAL A 113 17.08 5.09 -9.79
N ILE A 114 15.77 5.22 -9.67
CA ILE A 114 14.98 6.23 -10.39
C ILE A 114 14.58 7.34 -9.42
N CYS A 115 15.00 8.55 -9.74
CA CYS A 115 14.53 9.75 -9.06
C CYS A 115 13.04 9.97 -9.35
N VAL A 116 12.20 10.11 -8.32
CA VAL A 116 10.83 10.61 -8.44
C VAL A 116 10.82 12.00 -7.81
N TYR A 117 10.93 13.01 -8.67
CA TYR A 117 11.03 14.41 -8.24
C TYR A 117 9.64 15.03 -8.14
N LEU A 118 9.19 15.25 -6.91
CA LEU A 118 7.87 15.80 -6.61
C LEU A 118 7.91 17.33 -6.53
N THR A 119 6.98 17.97 -7.26
CA THR A 119 6.76 19.42 -7.21
C THR A 119 5.29 19.74 -6.94
N GLY A 120 4.98 20.98 -6.61
CA GLY A 120 3.62 21.44 -6.38
C GLY A 120 2.98 20.87 -5.12
N ARG A 121 1.65 20.88 -5.10
CA ARG A 121 0.79 20.38 -4.01
C ARG A 121 -0.45 19.73 -4.59
N LEU A 122 -1.04 18.77 -3.89
CA LEU A 122 -2.30 18.16 -4.28
C LEU A 122 -3.45 19.17 -4.26
N ASN A 123 -4.31 19.06 -5.26
CA ASN A 123 -5.56 19.81 -5.28
C ASN A 123 -6.57 19.22 -4.28
N PRO A 124 -7.55 20.00 -3.80
CA PRO A 124 -8.63 19.48 -2.97
C PRO A 124 -9.35 18.28 -3.63
N GLY A 125 -9.57 17.23 -2.87
CA GLY A 125 -10.21 16.00 -3.33
C GLY A 125 -9.28 14.98 -3.98
N VAL A 126 -8.02 15.32 -4.20
CA VAL A 126 -6.98 14.40 -4.70
C VAL A 126 -6.25 13.78 -3.51
N GLY A 127 -6.13 12.46 -3.50
CA GLY A 127 -5.51 11.72 -2.41
C GLY A 127 -4.31 10.87 -2.85
N PRO A 128 -3.75 10.09 -1.91
CA PRO A 128 -2.56 9.28 -2.18
C PRO A 128 -2.76 8.24 -3.29
N HIS A 129 -3.96 7.66 -3.39
CA HIS A 129 -4.26 6.68 -4.45
C HIS A 129 -4.25 7.30 -5.84
N ASP A 130 -4.67 8.56 -5.97
CA ASP A 130 -4.64 9.25 -7.27
C ASP A 130 -3.20 9.42 -7.76
N VAL A 131 -2.30 9.83 -6.86
CA VAL A 131 -0.87 9.94 -7.16
C VAL A 131 -0.28 8.59 -7.54
N ALA A 132 -0.59 7.56 -6.76
CA ALA A 132 -0.10 6.21 -7.01
C ALA A 132 -0.60 5.66 -8.35
N LEU A 133 -1.88 5.83 -8.66
CA LEU A 133 -2.46 5.38 -9.93
C LEU A 133 -1.87 6.13 -11.14
N ALA A 134 -1.65 7.43 -11.02
CA ALA A 134 -0.97 8.20 -12.06
C ALA A 134 0.46 7.66 -12.33
N LEU A 135 1.20 7.35 -11.25
CA LEU A 135 2.55 6.79 -11.35
C LEU A 135 2.53 5.37 -11.94
N VAL A 136 1.62 4.51 -11.47
CA VAL A 136 1.47 3.13 -11.97
C VAL A 136 1.09 3.14 -13.46
N GLY A 137 0.10 3.95 -13.84
CA GLY A 137 -0.33 4.08 -15.23
C GLY A 137 0.79 4.55 -16.17
N ALA A 138 1.65 5.46 -15.70
CA ALA A 138 2.75 6.00 -16.49
C ALA A 138 3.95 5.05 -16.62
N THR A 139 4.18 4.16 -15.67
CA THR A 139 5.45 3.40 -15.56
C THR A 139 5.33 1.91 -15.77
N TYR A 140 4.16 1.32 -15.56
CA TYR A 140 4.00 -0.14 -15.62
C TYR A 140 4.21 -0.71 -17.01
N ALA A 141 3.51 -0.17 -18.01
CA ALA A 141 3.50 -0.75 -19.37
C ALA A 141 4.87 -0.72 -20.07
N ASN A 142 5.66 0.32 -19.78
CA ASN A 142 7.01 0.49 -20.36
C ASN A 142 8.12 -0.13 -19.50
N GLY A 143 7.79 -0.61 -18.31
CA GLY A 143 8.76 -1.22 -17.38
C GLY A 143 9.83 -0.25 -16.87
N TYR A 144 9.58 1.06 -16.90
CA TYR A 144 10.59 2.08 -16.62
C TYR A 144 11.25 1.94 -15.24
N VAL A 145 10.47 1.55 -14.25
CA VAL A 145 10.92 1.35 -12.86
C VAL A 145 11.07 -0.13 -12.47
N LYS A 146 10.85 -1.05 -13.40
CA LYS A 146 10.88 -2.49 -13.11
C LYS A 146 12.20 -2.92 -12.51
N ASN A 147 12.15 -3.60 -11.35
CA ASN A 147 13.31 -4.09 -10.60
C ASN A 147 14.30 -3.00 -10.17
N LYS A 148 13.87 -1.73 -10.13
CA LYS A 148 14.66 -0.59 -9.67
C LYS A 148 14.11 -0.05 -8.35
N VAL A 149 14.89 0.76 -7.67
CA VAL A 149 14.43 1.54 -6.51
C VAL A 149 13.90 2.88 -6.98
N MET A 150 12.75 3.29 -6.48
CA MET A 150 12.25 4.66 -6.66
C MET A 150 12.64 5.49 -5.44
N GLU A 151 13.38 6.57 -5.64
CA GLU A 151 13.72 7.55 -4.61
C GLU A 151 12.87 8.81 -4.77
N PHE A 152 11.98 9.04 -3.79
CA PHE A 152 11.07 10.18 -3.78
C PHE A 152 11.72 11.38 -3.10
N VAL A 153 11.91 12.43 -3.87
CA VAL A 153 12.60 13.67 -3.45
C VAL A 153 11.91 14.90 -4.02
N GLY A 154 12.38 16.07 -3.67
CA GLY A 154 11.90 17.35 -4.20
C GLY A 154 10.98 18.10 -3.25
N PRO A 155 10.66 19.36 -3.59
CA PRO A 155 9.92 20.26 -2.70
C PRO A 155 8.47 19.84 -2.44
N GLY A 156 7.88 19.06 -3.35
CA GLY A 156 6.53 18.51 -3.19
C GLY A 156 6.39 17.56 -2.01
N VAL A 157 7.46 16.85 -1.62
CA VAL A 157 7.44 15.91 -0.49
C VAL A 157 6.95 16.58 0.79
N ALA A 158 7.44 17.77 1.10
CA ALA A 158 7.06 18.51 2.32
C ALA A 158 5.57 18.94 2.36
N SER A 159 4.86 18.85 1.23
CA SER A 159 3.43 19.16 1.16
C SER A 159 2.52 17.97 1.49
N LEU A 160 3.09 16.78 1.62
CA LEU A 160 2.37 15.52 1.85
C LEU A 160 2.48 15.10 3.32
N SER A 161 1.35 14.71 3.90
CA SER A 161 1.32 14.10 5.23
C SER A 161 1.99 12.73 5.26
N ALA A 162 2.26 12.21 6.45
CA ALA A 162 2.80 10.86 6.62
C ALA A 162 1.86 9.79 6.04
N ASP A 163 0.54 9.90 6.26
CA ASP A 163 -0.46 8.98 5.72
C ASP A 163 -0.49 9.03 4.19
N CYS A 164 -0.43 10.23 3.62
CA CYS A 164 -0.39 10.39 2.17
C CYS A 164 0.87 9.74 1.56
N ARG A 165 2.05 9.99 2.14
CA ARG A 165 3.32 9.34 1.71
C ARG A 165 3.25 7.82 1.84
N ASN A 166 2.76 7.31 2.96
CA ASN A 166 2.59 5.87 3.21
C ASN A 166 1.63 5.22 2.21
N GLY A 167 0.55 5.91 1.85
CA GLY A 167 -0.42 5.45 0.85
C GLY A 167 0.19 5.35 -0.55
N ILE A 168 0.95 6.38 -0.98
CA ILE A 168 1.66 6.35 -2.26
C ILE A 168 2.73 5.26 -2.25
N ASP A 169 3.56 5.22 -1.20
CA ASP A 169 4.68 4.29 -1.06
C ASP A 169 4.23 2.83 -1.14
N CYS A 170 3.15 2.50 -0.44
CA CYS A 170 2.54 1.17 -0.46
C CYS A 170 2.18 0.71 -1.87
N MET A 171 1.59 1.58 -2.66
CA MET A 171 1.13 1.29 -4.02
C MET A 171 2.27 1.24 -5.04
N THR A 172 3.50 1.62 -4.69
CA THR A 172 4.64 1.51 -5.61
C THR A 172 4.90 0.07 -6.05
N THR A 173 4.47 -0.92 -5.27
CA THR A 173 4.58 -2.34 -5.65
C THR A 173 3.89 -2.63 -6.98
N GLU A 174 2.79 -1.94 -7.30
CA GLU A 174 2.04 -2.13 -8.54
C GLU A 174 2.78 -1.63 -9.78
N THR A 175 3.88 -0.90 -9.60
CA THR A 175 4.77 -0.50 -10.70
C THR A 175 5.80 -1.57 -11.06
N THR A 176 5.87 -2.68 -10.30
CA THR A 176 6.93 -3.69 -10.37
C THR A 176 8.33 -3.19 -9.97
N CYS A 177 8.44 -2.08 -9.28
CA CYS A 177 9.71 -1.63 -8.72
C CYS A 177 10.18 -2.61 -7.62
N TRP A 178 11.49 -2.68 -7.41
CA TRP A 178 12.06 -3.53 -6.37
C TRP A 178 11.75 -2.99 -4.97
N SER A 179 11.89 -1.68 -4.77
CA SER A 179 11.54 -0.98 -3.54
C SER A 179 11.38 0.51 -3.79
N SER A 180 11.02 1.23 -2.75
CA SER A 180 10.93 2.69 -2.71
C SER A 180 11.58 3.23 -1.45
N ILE A 181 12.11 4.44 -1.52
CA ILE A 181 12.66 5.19 -0.40
C ILE A 181 12.33 6.67 -0.58
N TRP A 182 12.17 7.40 0.52
CA TRP A 182 11.82 8.81 0.50
C TRP A 182 12.86 9.62 1.27
N GLN A 183 13.07 10.86 0.86
CA GLN A 183 13.70 11.82 1.75
C GLN A 183 12.83 11.96 3.01
N THR A 184 13.48 12.05 4.16
CA THR A 184 12.80 12.21 5.45
C THR A 184 12.94 13.63 5.96
N ASP A 185 11.91 14.10 6.68
CA ASP A 185 11.80 15.46 7.18
C ASP A 185 11.03 15.50 8.51
N GLY A 186 10.65 16.69 8.96
CA GLY A 186 9.87 16.89 10.20
C GLY A 186 8.55 16.14 10.23
N VAL A 187 7.91 15.86 9.07
CA VAL A 187 6.68 15.05 9.02
C VAL A 187 6.97 13.60 9.39
N THR A 188 8.09 13.05 8.91
CA THR A 188 8.53 11.70 9.28
C THR A 188 8.92 11.63 10.76
N GLU A 189 9.60 12.67 11.27
CA GLU A 189 9.97 12.77 12.69
C GLU A 189 8.74 12.80 13.59
N GLU A 190 7.76 13.64 13.27
CA GLU A 190 6.50 13.75 14.00
C GLU A 190 5.71 12.44 14.02
N TYR A 191 5.62 11.74 12.87
CA TYR A 191 4.98 10.43 12.79
C TYR A 191 5.64 9.41 13.73
N LEU A 192 6.95 9.28 13.67
CA LEU A 192 7.70 8.34 14.52
C LEU A 192 7.59 8.72 16.00
N ALA A 193 7.69 10.00 16.33
CA ALA A 193 7.54 10.50 17.71
C ALA A 193 6.12 10.25 18.25
N GLY A 194 5.09 10.45 17.44
CA GLY A 194 3.69 10.17 17.80
C GLY A 194 3.44 8.70 18.17
N HIS A 195 4.25 7.79 17.62
CA HIS A 195 4.24 6.36 17.97
C HIS A 195 5.25 5.99 19.06
N GLY A 196 5.78 6.97 19.81
CA GLY A 196 6.75 6.76 20.88
C GLY A 196 8.14 6.31 20.40
N ARG A 197 8.49 6.61 19.14
CA ARG A 197 9.69 6.11 18.47
C ARG A 197 10.53 7.24 17.85
N ALA A 198 10.65 8.37 18.54
CA ALA A 198 11.44 9.52 18.10
C ALA A 198 12.92 9.15 17.81
N ASP A 199 13.46 8.17 18.54
CA ASP A 199 14.81 7.62 18.35
C ASP A 199 15.02 6.90 17.02
N ALA A 200 13.94 6.51 16.34
CA ALA A 200 13.97 5.89 15.03
C ALA A 200 14.07 6.88 13.86
N TYR A 201 13.98 8.18 14.14
CA TYR A 201 14.17 9.21 13.14
C TYR A 201 15.63 9.51 12.85
N LYS A 202 15.91 9.73 11.58
CA LYS A 202 17.16 10.28 11.07
C LYS A 202 16.87 11.01 9.77
N GLU A 203 17.46 12.18 9.56
CA GLU A 203 17.39 12.86 8.28
C GLU A 203 18.07 12.00 7.20
N LEU A 204 17.31 11.66 6.16
CA LEU A 204 17.79 11.00 4.96
C LEU A 204 17.42 11.89 3.77
N LYS A 205 18.43 12.24 2.98
CA LYS A 205 18.26 13.03 1.75
C LYS A 205 19.40 12.72 0.79
N PRO A 206 19.21 12.92 -0.51
CA PRO A 206 20.30 12.84 -1.47
C PRO A 206 21.39 13.88 -1.13
N ALA A 207 22.59 13.62 -1.60
CA ALA A 207 23.67 14.63 -1.57
C ALA A 207 23.33 15.80 -2.51
N ASP A 208 24.07 16.93 -2.38
CA ASP A 208 23.86 18.12 -3.23
C ASP A 208 23.98 17.79 -4.72
N VAL A 209 24.77 16.79 -5.07
CA VAL A 209 24.82 16.20 -6.40
C VAL A 209 24.58 14.70 -6.26
N ALA A 210 23.50 14.22 -6.86
CA ALA A 210 23.13 12.81 -6.87
C ALA A 210 22.96 12.35 -8.32
N TYR A 211 23.35 11.10 -8.59
CA TYR A 211 23.23 10.47 -9.91
C TYR A 211 22.17 9.39 -9.87
N TYR A 212 21.29 9.39 -10.87
CA TYR A 212 20.19 8.44 -11.01
C TYR A 212 20.23 7.79 -12.39
N ASP A 213 19.70 6.58 -12.49
CA ASP A 213 19.55 5.87 -13.77
C ASP A 213 18.37 6.38 -14.60
N GLY A 214 17.58 7.27 -14.03
CA GLY A 214 16.47 7.95 -14.69
C GLY A 214 15.72 8.86 -13.73
N CYS A 215 14.79 9.64 -14.27
CA CYS A 215 13.99 10.58 -13.48
C CYS A 215 12.54 10.58 -13.94
N ILE A 216 11.64 10.70 -12.97
CA ILE A 216 10.22 10.98 -13.16
C ILE A 216 9.96 12.31 -12.46
N GLU A 217 9.58 13.33 -13.22
CA GLU A 217 9.10 14.58 -12.65
C GLU A 217 7.58 14.51 -12.50
N LEU A 218 7.09 14.73 -11.30
CA LEU A 218 5.68 14.62 -10.95
C LEU A 218 5.20 15.91 -10.27
N ASP A 219 4.44 16.70 -11.02
CA ASP A 219 3.78 17.89 -10.49
C ASP A 219 2.45 17.50 -9.84
N LEU A 220 2.44 17.48 -8.51
CA LEU A 220 1.27 17.11 -7.70
C LEU A 220 0.03 17.97 -8.00
N SER A 221 0.21 19.21 -8.45
CA SER A 221 -0.90 20.10 -8.81
C SER A 221 -1.63 19.70 -10.09
N LYS A 222 -1.04 18.81 -10.88
CA LYS A 222 -1.62 18.31 -12.14
C LYS A 222 -2.28 16.93 -11.98
N ILE A 223 -2.15 16.33 -10.82
CA ILE A 223 -2.84 15.06 -10.54
C ILE A 223 -4.33 15.33 -10.39
N GLU A 224 -5.12 14.54 -11.07
CA GLU A 224 -6.58 14.55 -10.98
C GLU A 224 -7.07 13.36 -10.14
N CYS A 225 -8.37 13.36 -9.79
CA CYS A 225 -8.98 12.18 -9.20
C CYS A 225 -8.96 11.02 -10.21
N MET A 226 -8.35 9.92 -9.82
CA MET A 226 -8.07 8.76 -10.68
C MET A 226 -8.94 7.57 -10.33
N ILE A 227 -9.06 6.66 -11.27
CA ILE A 227 -9.67 5.36 -11.09
C ILE A 227 -8.86 4.31 -11.85
N ALA A 228 -8.68 3.13 -11.24
CA ALA A 228 -8.18 1.96 -11.94
C ALA A 228 -9.34 1.06 -12.33
N LEU A 229 -9.33 0.59 -13.57
CA LEU A 229 -10.30 -0.37 -14.06
C LEU A 229 -9.78 -1.81 -13.85
N PRO A 230 -10.68 -2.83 -13.82
CA PRO A 230 -10.25 -4.22 -13.66
C PRO A 230 -9.22 -4.59 -14.70
N MET A 231 -8.44 -5.33 -14.34
CA MET A 231 -7.61 -6.48 -14.06
C MET A 231 -6.28 -6.07 -13.43
N HIS A 232 -5.81 -4.81 -13.64
CA HIS A 232 -4.56 -4.33 -13.07
C HIS A 232 -4.62 -2.81 -12.82
N PRO A 233 -4.02 -2.29 -11.72
CA PRO A 233 -4.00 -0.86 -11.41
C PRO A 233 -3.36 0.05 -12.48
N SER A 234 -2.62 -0.50 -13.44
CA SER A 234 -2.10 0.27 -14.59
C SER A 234 -3.18 0.69 -15.60
N TYR A 235 -4.37 0.11 -15.54
CA TYR A 235 -5.52 0.60 -16.29
C TYR A 235 -6.14 1.80 -15.57
N ALA A 236 -5.30 2.80 -15.35
CA ALA A 236 -5.59 4.00 -14.59
C ALA A 236 -6.01 5.14 -15.52
N TYR A 237 -7.13 5.77 -15.18
CA TYR A 237 -7.71 6.88 -15.93
C TYR A 237 -8.13 8.01 -14.98
N PRO A 238 -8.06 9.28 -15.40
CA PRO A 238 -8.82 10.32 -14.70
C PRO A 238 -10.32 9.97 -14.68
N ILE A 239 -10.97 10.17 -13.54
CA ILE A 239 -12.42 9.87 -13.41
C ILE A 239 -13.24 10.63 -14.46
N ARG A 240 -12.83 11.87 -14.81
CA ARG A 240 -13.50 12.66 -15.86
C ARG A 240 -13.45 11.96 -17.21
N GLU A 241 -12.34 11.29 -17.54
CA GLU A 241 -12.17 10.55 -18.79
C GLU A 241 -13.06 9.32 -18.84
N LEU A 242 -13.09 8.55 -17.75
CA LEU A 242 -14.02 7.43 -17.64
C LEU A 242 -15.48 7.91 -17.81
N LYS A 243 -15.86 9.02 -17.17
CA LYS A 243 -17.23 9.57 -17.31
C LYS A 243 -17.56 10.01 -18.73
N ALA A 244 -16.59 10.54 -19.45
CA ALA A 244 -16.80 10.98 -20.84
C ALA A 244 -16.89 9.81 -21.83
N ASN A 245 -16.18 8.70 -21.56
CA ASN A 245 -15.99 7.58 -22.50
C ASN A 245 -16.35 6.22 -21.86
N ALA A 246 -17.31 6.19 -20.92
CA ALA A 246 -17.56 5.03 -20.08
C ALA A 246 -17.77 3.73 -20.85
N LYS A 247 -18.62 3.75 -21.89
CA LYS A 247 -18.95 2.54 -22.66
C LYS A 247 -17.74 1.99 -23.42
N ASP A 248 -16.97 2.87 -24.05
CA ASP A 248 -15.82 2.47 -24.87
C ASP A 248 -14.70 1.92 -24.00
N LEU A 249 -14.36 2.61 -22.90
CA LEU A 249 -13.33 2.16 -21.97
C LEU A 249 -13.72 0.86 -21.28
N LEU A 250 -14.95 0.73 -20.79
CA LEU A 250 -15.39 -0.51 -20.16
C LEU A 250 -15.47 -1.67 -21.14
N HIS A 251 -15.85 -1.43 -22.39
CA HIS A 251 -15.83 -2.45 -23.44
C HIS A 251 -14.39 -2.91 -23.76
N GLU A 252 -13.45 -1.99 -23.83
CA GLU A 252 -12.02 -2.33 -23.99
C GLU A 252 -11.52 -3.23 -22.85
N ILE A 253 -11.89 -2.90 -21.62
CA ILE A 253 -11.51 -3.72 -20.45
C ILE A 253 -12.16 -5.12 -20.50
N GLU A 254 -13.43 -5.22 -20.90
CA GLU A 254 -14.09 -6.53 -21.11
C GLU A 254 -13.34 -7.38 -22.12
N ASN A 255 -12.93 -6.81 -23.26
CA ASN A 255 -12.18 -7.52 -24.27
C ASN A 255 -10.82 -8.03 -23.77
N ARG A 256 -10.08 -7.18 -23.07
CA ARG A 256 -8.81 -7.55 -22.43
C ARG A 256 -8.98 -8.65 -21.39
N ALA A 257 -10.02 -8.56 -20.55
CA ALA A 257 -10.32 -9.55 -19.55
C ALA A 257 -10.69 -10.91 -20.19
N ASN A 258 -11.51 -10.90 -21.22
CA ASN A 258 -11.89 -12.11 -21.96
C ASN A 258 -10.66 -12.80 -22.61
N GLU A 259 -9.74 -12.02 -23.15
CA GLU A 259 -8.48 -12.53 -23.70
C GLU A 259 -7.61 -13.16 -22.61
N GLN A 260 -7.34 -12.44 -21.51
CA GLN A 260 -6.51 -12.90 -20.39
C GLN A 260 -7.09 -14.14 -19.71
N LEU A 261 -8.41 -14.20 -19.55
CA LEU A 261 -9.12 -15.32 -18.92
C LEU A 261 -9.45 -16.44 -19.89
N SER A 262 -9.00 -16.36 -21.16
CA SER A 262 -9.26 -17.36 -22.20
C SER A 262 -10.74 -17.69 -22.38
N GLY A 263 -11.61 -16.69 -22.22
CA GLY A 263 -13.06 -16.81 -22.34
C GLY A 263 -13.76 -17.62 -21.23
N LYS A 264 -13.04 -18.01 -20.18
CA LYS A 264 -13.61 -18.77 -19.05
C LYS A 264 -14.56 -17.96 -18.16
N VAL A 265 -14.36 -16.65 -18.13
CA VAL A 265 -15.21 -15.69 -17.39
C VAL A 265 -15.61 -14.61 -18.37
N LYS A 266 -16.91 -14.31 -18.42
CA LYS A 266 -17.42 -13.19 -19.18
C LYS A 266 -17.68 -12.02 -18.23
N MET A 267 -16.92 -10.96 -18.38
CA MET A 267 -17.20 -9.69 -17.68
C MET A 267 -18.31 -8.93 -18.41
N ASP A 268 -19.16 -8.29 -17.66
CA ASP A 268 -20.27 -7.45 -18.15
C ASP A 268 -20.21 -6.09 -17.42
N LEU A 269 -19.27 -5.25 -17.83
CA LEU A 269 -19.04 -3.93 -17.26
C LEU A 269 -19.86 -2.85 -17.98
N VAL A 270 -20.08 -3.00 -19.29
CA VAL A 270 -20.83 -2.02 -20.10
C VAL A 270 -22.28 -1.92 -19.63
N SER A 271 -22.90 -3.02 -19.20
CA SER A 271 -24.27 -3.02 -18.65
C SER A 271 -24.42 -2.19 -17.37
N LYS A 272 -23.30 -1.90 -16.68
CA LYS A 272 -23.29 -1.02 -15.50
C LYS A 272 -23.45 0.47 -15.86
N VAL A 273 -23.34 0.84 -17.14
CA VAL A 273 -23.56 2.22 -17.59
C VAL A 273 -25.04 2.48 -17.78
N ARG A 274 -25.61 3.33 -16.96
CA ARG A 274 -27.02 3.70 -16.98
C ARG A 274 -27.35 4.64 -18.16
N ALA A 275 -28.64 4.84 -18.40
CA ALA A 275 -29.13 5.71 -19.48
C ALA A 275 -28.69 7.18 -19.31
N ASP A 276 -28.49 7.64 -18.09
CA ASP A 276 -28.02 8.99 -17.76
C ASP A 276 -26.48 9.13 -17.82
N GLY A 277 -25.77 8.06 -18.22
CA GLY A 277 -24.31 8.02 -18.29
C GLY A 277 -23.60 7.74 -16.97
N SER A 278 -24.34 7.60 -15.86
CA SER A 278 -23.74 7.18 -14.59
C SER A 278 -23.36 5.70 -14.62
N ILE A 279 -22.32 5.34 -13.84
CA ILE A 279 -21.85 3.96 -13.71
C ILE A 279 -22.33 3.42 -12.38
N TYR A 280 -23.06 2.32 -12.40
CA TYR A 280 -23.50 1.64 -11.20
C TYR A 280 -22.38 0.81 -10.60
N VAL A 281 -22.22 0.90 -9.29
CA VAL A 281 -21.31 0.04 -8.51
C VAL A 281 -22.12 -0.70 -7.45
N ASP A 282 -21.80 -1.97 -7.22
CA ASP A 282 -22.53 -2.84 -6.30
C ASP A 282 -22.08 -2.66 -4.86
N GLN A 283 -20.79 -2.33 -4.66
CA GLN A 283 -20.18 -2.21 -3.33
C GLN A 283 -19.08 -1.14 -3.31
N GLY A 284 -18.98 -0.43 -2.20
CA GLY A 284 -17.88 0.49 -1.87
C GLY A 284 -17.14 0.00 -0.64
N ILE A 285 -15.81 -0.02 -0.70
CA ILE A 285 -14.95 -0.42 0.42
C ILE A 285 -13.79 0.57 0.55
N VAL A 286 -13.55 1.02 1.77
CA VAL A 286 -12.33 1.75 2.15
C VAL A 286 -11.63 0.96 3.22
N ALA A 287 -10.47 0.39 2.90
CA ALA A 287 -9.80 -0.56 3.76
C ALA A 287 -8.30 -0.71 3.42
N GLY A 288 -7.61 -1.49 4.23
CA GLY A 288 -6.24 -1.92 4.00
C GLY A 288 -5.20 -0.89 4.39
N CYS A 289 -3.94 -1.29 4.24
CA CYS A 289 -2.76 -0.52 4.66
C CYS A 289 -2.55 0.81 3.90
N SER A 290 -3.24 0.99 2.79
CA SER A 290 -3.18 2.21 1.98
C SER A 290 -4.49 3.01 2.04
N GLY A 291 -5.65 2.33 2.16
CA GLY A 291 -6.98 2.98 2.18
C GLY A 291 -7.52 3.24 3.58
N GLY A 292 -7.23 2.37 4.55
CA GLY A 292 -7.79 2.43 5.91
C GLY A 292 -7.04 3.33 6.89
N THR A 293 -6.17 4.23 6.41
CA THR A 293 -5.43 5.18 7.23
C THR A 293 -6.34 6.25 7.84
N TYR A 294 -5.89 6.90 8.89
CA TYR A 294 -6.67 7.89 9.62
C TYR A 294 -7.17 9.03 8.73
N GLU A 295 -6.29 9.65 7.95
CA GLU A 295 -6.66 10.77 7.07
C GLU A 295 -7.67 10.37 5.99
N ASN A 296 -7.50 9.18 5.38
CA ASN A 296 -8.43 8.71 4.37
C ASN A 296 -9.83 8.48 4.95
N LEU A 297 -9.91 7.89 6.15
CA LEU A 297 -11.20 7.66 6.81
C LEU A 297 -11.87 8.96 7.27
N CYS A 298 -11.09 9.94 7.71
CA CYS A 298 -11.60 11.29 7.98
C CYS A 298 -12.17 11.93 6.70
N ALA A 299 -11.46 11.84 5.57
CA ALA A 299 -11.94 12.35 4.29
C ALA A 299 -13.23 11.66 3.83
N VAL A 300 -13.34 10.34 4.02
CA VAL A 300 -14.58 9.59 3.75
C VAL A 300 -15.72 10.08 4.63
N ALA A 301 -15.48 10.29 5.93
CA ALA A 301 -16.48 10.79 6.85
C ALA A 301 -16.98 12.19 6.45
N ASP A 302 -16.10 13.06 6.02
CA ASP A 302 -16.46 14.41 5.54
C ASP A 302 -17.31 14.35 4.26
N ILE A 303 -17.00 13.47 3.33
CA ILE A 303 -17.79 13.25 2.11
C ILE A 303 -19.18 12.71 2.44
N LEU A 304 -19.29 11.80 3.40
CA LEU A 304 -20.53 11.13 3.77
C LEU A 304 -21.35 11.87 4.82
N ARG A 305 -20.80 12.91 5.45
CA ARG A 305 -21.46 13.66 6.51
C ARG A 305 -22.84 14.14 6.09
N GLY A 306 -23.87 13.75 6.85
CA GLY A 306 -25.27 14.08 6.57
C GLY A 306 -25.86 13.40 5.34
N LYS A 307 -25.17 12.39 4.77
CA LYS A 307 -25.64 11.59 3.66
C LYS A 307 -25.96 10.17 4.10
N SER A 308 -26.65 9.42 3.27
CA SER A 308 -26.97 8.02 3.49
C SER A 308 -26.59 7.20 2.26
N CYS A 309 -26.03 6.04 2.46
CA CYS A 309 -25.82 5.04 1.40
C CYS A 309 -27.13 4.28 1.07
N GLY A 310 -28.24 4.61 1.77
CA GLY A 310 -29.53 3.95 1.60
C GLY A 310 -29.59 2.57 2.24
N ASN A 311 -30.74 1.90 2.06
CA ASN A 311 -30.99 0.54 2.54
C ASN A 311 -31.11 -0.47 1.38
N GLY A 312 -30.63 -0.10 0.20
CA GLY A 312 -30.71 -0.90 -1.01
C GLY A 312 -29.62 -1.97 -1.13
N GLU A 313 -29.37 -2.37 -2.34
CA GLU A 313 -28.38 -3.41 -2.66
C GLU A 313 -26.93 -2.94 -2.47
N PHE A 314 -26.65 -1.63 -2.64
CA PHE A 314 -25.33 -1.06 -2.44
C PHE A 314 -24.87 -1.22 -0.98
N LYS A 315 -23.69 -1.77 -0.80
CA LYS A 315 -23.03 -1.91 0.52
C LYS A 315 -21.82 -1.00 0.57
N PHE A 316 -21.68 -0.27 1.68
CA PHE A 316 -20.48 0.50 1.97
C PHE A 316 -19.85 0.00 3.26
N SER A 317 -18.53 -0.21 3.24
CA SER A 317 -17.75 -0.67 4.38
C SER A 317 -16.47 0.14 4.52
N ALA A 318 -16.13 0.51 5.75
CA ALA A 318 -14.88 1.17 6.08
C ALA A 318 -14.18 0.39 7.20
N TYR A 319 -12.88 0.14 7.03
CA TYR A 319 -12.07 -0.61 7.97
C TYR A 319 -10.80 0.17 8.29
N PRO A 320 -10.62 0.63 9.55
CA PRO A 320 -9.35 1.16 10.00
C PRO A 320 -8.23 0.13 9.86
N ASP A 321 -7.04 0.59 9.49
CA ASP A 321 -5.89 -0.26 9.21
C ASP A 321 -5.16 -0.75 10.47
N SER A 322 -5.40 -0.07 11.61
CA SER A 322 -4.83 -0.45 12.90
C SER A 322 -5.73 -0.03 14.08
N MET A 323 -5.46 -0.61 15.25
CA MET A 323 -6.15 -0.26 16.49
C MET A 323 -5.89 1.21 16.90
N PRO A 324 -4.66 1.77 16.79
CA PRO A 324 -4.44 3.19 17.00
C PRO A 324 -5.31 4.08 16.10
N THR A 325 -5.38 3.79 14.81
CA THR A 325 -6.27 4.48 13.86
C THR A 325 -7.73 4.40 14.31
N TYR A 326 -8.22 3.21 14.65
CA TYR A 326 -9.59 3.02 15.13
C TYR A 326 -9.88 3.85 16.38
N LEU A 327 -9.01 3.78 17.37
CA LEU A 327 -9.20 4.50 18.63
C LEU A 327 -9.21 6.02 18.44
N GLU A 328 -8.35 6.54 17.57
CA GLU A 328 -8.30 7.97 17.30
C GLU A 328 -9.55 8.45 16.52
N LEU A 329 -10.05 7.66 15.56
CA LEU A 329 -11.33 7.94 14.89
C LEU A 329 -12.48 8.01 15.89
N VAL A 330 -12.62 7.00 16.76
CA VAL A 330 -13.68 6.97 17.78
C VAL A 330 -13.57 8.16 18.75
N LYS A 331 -12.36 8.49 19.22
CA LYS A 331 -12.10 9.61 20.12
C LYS A 331 -12.49 10.94 19.49
N ASN A 332 -12.29 11.10 18.19
CA ASN A 332 -12.59 12.32 17.45
C ASN A 332 -14.01 12.35 16.84
N GLY A 333 -14.80 11.31 17.06
CA GLY A 333 -16.20 11.24 16.62
C GLY A 333 -16.38 11.07 15.10
N VAL A 334 -15.44 10.40 14.48
CA VAL A 334 -15.43 10.08 13.04
C VAL A 334 -16.16 8.78 12.76
#